data_c7421ee36836d5f158c5861534636aa4
#
_entry.id   c7421ee36836d5f158c5861534636aa4
#
_cell.length_a   1.000
_cell.length_b   1.000
_cell.length_c   1.000
_cell.angle_alpha   90.00
_cell.angle_beta   90.00
_cell.angle_gamma   90.00
#
_symmetry.space_group_name_H-M   'P 1'
#
loop_
_entity.id
_entity.type
_entity.pdbx_description
1 polymer ?
#
loop_
_entity_poly.entity_id
_entity_poly.type
_entity_poly.pdbx_seq_one_letter_code
_entity_poly.pdbx_strand_id
1 'polypeptide(L)'
;YRKRTILGCVVATMQAWQYNAVGVYLPLTLAGIISGGLTGALTGSAVVNALCGVTGGMIGSFILQRLGTRRQSMYGFAVVTLALLSLGALATTNPWLSLGLLGSIIFFHSAGPGGLGMTIATLSYPPAIRPTGVGFARAIMRTGAIAGLIFWPMLWGALKTEAFYWLAIVPFLGFLTCVLINWEPLGANVDAEDAEVLAELKK
;
A
#
# COMPACT_ATOMS: atom_id res chain seq x y z
N TYR A 1 -18.24 -3.91 14.15
CA TYR A 1 -17.38 -4.02 12.96
C TYR A 1 -16.87 -2.68 12.40
N ARG A 2 -17.47 -1.52 12.76
CA ARG A 2 -17.12 -0.21 12.17
C ARG A 2 -15.63 0.10 12.13
N LYS A 3 -14.89 -0.05 13.25
CA LYS A 3 -13.44 0.20 13.30
C LYS A 3 -12.64 -0.77 12.41
N ARG A 4 -13.04 -2.04 12.38
CA ARG A 4 -12.41 -3.09 11.56
C ARG A 4 -12.59 -2.81 10.07
N THR A 5 -13.80 -2.41 9.67
CA THR A 5 -14.15 -2.02 8.30
C THR A 5 -13.34 -0.81 7.84
N ILE A 6 -13.29 0.25 8.66
CA ILE A 6 -12.52 1.46 8.35
C ILE A 6 -11.05 1.10 8.16
N LEU A 7 -10.45 0.34 9.09
CA LEU A 7 -9.04 -0.06 8.98
C LEU A 7 -8.78 -0.83 7.68
N GLY A 8 -9.55 -1.89 7.41
CA GLY A 8 -9.39 -2.69 6.19
C GLY A 8 -9.58 -1.90 4.90
N CYS A 9 -10.63 -1.08 4.83
CA CYS A 9 -10.91 -0.25 3.67
C CYS A 9 -9.83 0.81 3.43
N VAL A 10 -9.41 1.54 4.47
CA VAL A 10 -8.40 2.60 4.31
C VAL A 10 -7.04 2.02 3.98
N VAL A 11 -6.57 0.97 4.68
CA VAL A 11 -5.29 0.34 4.37
C VAL A 11 -5.28 -0.19 2.93
N ALA A 12 -6.34 -0.90 2.51
CA ALA A 12 -6.46 -1.42 1.15
C ALA A 12 -6.49 -0.30 0.09
N THR A 13 -7.19 0.81 0.37
CA THR A 13 -7.34 1.92 -0.57
C THR A 13 -6.06 2.74 -0.70
N MET A 14 -5.42 3.10 0.43
CA MET A 14 -4.21 3.92 0.42
C MET A 14 -3.04 3.17 -0.22
N GLN A 15 -2.87 1.87 0.07
CA GLN A 15 -1.85 1.07 -0.60
C GLN A 15 -2.10 0.96 -2.11
N ALA A 16 -3.36 0.74 -2.53
CA ALA A 16 -3.70 0.63 -3.94
C ALA A 16 -3.47 1.96 -4.68
N TRP A 17 -3.84 3.09 -4.08
CA TRP A 17 -3.58 4.42 -4.65
C TRP A 17 -2.07 4.64 -4.83
N GLN A 18 -1.29 4.51 -3.76
CA GLN A 18 0.15 4.73 -3.77
C GLN A 18 0.87 3.80 -4.76
N TYR A 19 0.52 2.50 -4.80
CA TYR A 19 1.16 1.56 -5.71
C TYR A 19 0.81 1.84 -7.17
N ASN A 20 -0.44 2.13 -7.49
CA ASN A 20 -0.83 2.45 -8.86
C ASN A 20 -0.24 3.79 -9.35
N ALA A 21 0.06 4.71 -8.43
CA ALA A 21 0.81 5.90 -8.78
C ALA A 21 2.29 5.59 -9.07
N VAL A 22 3.02 4.96 -8.14
CA VAL A 22 4.48 4.76 -8.28
C VAL A 22 4.80 3.49 -9.05
N GLY A 23 4.21 2.35 -8.69
CA GLY A 23 4.59 1.05 -9.23
C GLY A 23 4.22 0.88 -10.70
N VAL A 24 3.02 1.30 -11.08
CA VAL A 24 2.55 1.23 -12.48
C VAL A 24 3.27 2.26 -13.37
N TYR A 25 3.44 3.49 -12.85
CA TYR A 25 4.12 4.56 -13.59
C TYR A 25 5.63 4.64 -13.29
N LEU A 26 6.23 3.59 -12.70
CA LEU A 26 7.67 3.55 -12.42
C LEU A 26 8.54 3.81 -13.65
N PRO A 27 8.22 3.29 -14.87
CA PRO A 27 8.97 3.64 -16.08
C PRO A 27 8.94 5.12 -16.41
N LEU A 28 7.77 5.77 -16.28
CA LEU A 28 7.61 7.20 -16.53
C LEU A 28 8.42 8.03 -15.54
N THR A 29 8.37 7.64 -14.27
CA THR A 29 9.11 8.31 -13.19
C THR A 29 10.63 8.17 -13.38
N LEU A 30 11.10 6.96 -13.71
CA LEU A 30 12.52 6.70 -13.98
C LEU A 30 13.00 7.44 -15.22
N ALA A 31 12.22 7.50 -16.30
CA ALA A 31 12.58 8.25 -17.50
C ALA A 31 12.76 9.77 -17.23
N GLY A 32 12.05 10.30 -16.22
CA GLY A 32 12.20 11.70 -15.79
C GLY A 32 13.38 11.96 -14.85
N ILE A 33 13.96 10.92 -14.26
CA ILE A 33 15.04 11.03 -13.27
C ILE A 33 16.37 10.51 -13.81
N ILE A 34 16.36 9.46 -14.63
CA ILE A 34 17.57 8.78 -15.13
C ILE A 34 17.75 9.02 -16.62
N SER A 35 18.96 9.39 -17.02
CA SER A 35 19.32 9.70 -18.43
C SER A 35 19.51 8.46 -19.33
N GLY A 36 18.83 7.35 -19.05
CA GLY A 36 18.99 6.08 -19.78
C GLY A 36 18.04 5.87 -20.97
N GLY A 37 17.23 6.87 -21.34
CA GLY A 37 16.20 6.74 -22.36
C GLY A 37 15.06 5.80 -21.96
N LEU A 38 14.09 5.60 -22.86
CA LEU A 38 12.89 4.78 -22.60
C LEU A 38 13.23 3.31 -22.29
N THR A 39 14.16 2.71 -23.03
CA THR A 39 14.56 1.31 -22.83
C THR A 39 15.17 1.09 -21.45
N GLY A 40 16.07 2.00 -21.02
CA GLY A 40 16.67 1.95 -19.68
C GLY A 40 15.64 2.10 -18.58
N ALA A 41 14.68 3.02 -18.74
CA ALA A 41 13.58 3.22 -17.78
C ALA A 41 12.66 2.00 -17.68
N LEU A 42 12.29 1.38 -18.79
CA LEU A 42 11.47 0.15 -18.83
C LEU A 42 12.20 -1.02 -18.18
N THR A 43 13.46 -1.27 -18.55
CA THR A 43 14.25 -2.36 -17.96
C THR A 43 14.50 -2.13 -16.47
N GLY A 44 14.88 -0.92 -16.08
CA GLY A 44 15.09 -0.55 -14.68
C GLY A 44 13.82 -0.72 -13.84
N SER A 45 12.67 -0.33 -14.35
CA SER A 45 11.39 -0.50 -13.64
C SER A 45 11.01 -1.97 -13.47
N ALA A 46 11.23 -2.81 -14.50
CA ALA A 46 10.98 -4.23 -14.42
C ALA A 46 11.88 -4.90 -13.36
N VAL A 47 13.17 -4.55 -13.35
CA VAL A 47 14.14 -5.06 -12.37
C VAL A 47 13.76 -4.63 -10.95
N VAL A 48 13.44 -3.35 -10.73
CA VAL A 48 13.04 -2.84 -9.40
C VAL A 48 11.76 -3.53 -8.92
N ASN A 49 10.73 -3.63 -9.76
CA ASN A 49 9.49 -4.31 -9.37
C ASN A 49 9.72 -5.80 -9.07
N ALA A 50 10.50 -6.51 -9.90
CA ALA A 50 10.79 -7.92 -9.69
C ALA A 50 11.63 -8.15 -8.42
N LEU A 51 12.76 -7.48 -8.29
CA LEU A 51 13.65 -7.69 -7.15
C LEU A 51 13.05 -7.18 -5.85
N CYS A 52 12.64 -5.91 -5.80
CA CYS A 52 12.15 -5.30 -4.56
C CYS A 52 10.74 -5.79 -4.22
N GLY A 53 9.87 -6.00 -5.21
CA GLY A 53 8.52 -6.49 -4.99
C GLY A 53 8.48 -7.93 -4.48
N VAL A 54 9.20 -8.83 -5.15
CA VAL A 54 9.24 -10.27 -4.76
C VAL A 54 9.94 -10.44 -3.42
N THR A 55 11.13 -9.87 -3.25
CA THR A 55 11.88 -10.01 -1.98
C THR A 55 11.15 -9.34 -0.82
N GLY A 56 10.52 -8.18 -1.05
CA GLY A 56 9.68 -7.52 -0.06
C GLY A 56 8.49 -8.39 0.38
N GLY A 57 7.77 -8.98 -0.57
CA GLY A 57 6.65 -9.89 -0.29
C GLY A 57 7.10 -11.14 0.48
N MET A 58 8.20 -11.76 0.08
CA MET A 58 8.76 -12.93 0.79
C MET A 58 9.15 -12.59 2.22
N ILE A 59 9.97 -11.55 2.43
CA ILE A 59 10.41 -11.12 3.76
C ILE A 59 9.20 -10.70 4.61
N GLY A 60 8.25 -9.97 4.02
CA GLY A 60 7.02 -9.57 4.68
C GLY A 60 6.22 -10.78 5.22
N SER A 61 6.15 -11.86 4.45
CA SER A 61 5.45 -13.09 4.87
C SER A 61 6.10 -13.75 6.09
N PHE A 62 7.43 -13.76 6.18
CA PHE A 62 8.14 -14.29 7.36
C PHE A 62 7.96 -13.42 8.61
N ILE A 63 7.90 -12.12 8.43
CA ILE A 63 7.79 -11.16 9.55
C ILE A 63 6.34 -11.10 10.07
N LEU A 64 5.35 -11.40 9.22
CA LEU A 64 3.93 -11.26 9.51
C LEU A 64 3.51 -11.91 10.84
N GLN A 65 3.95 -13.12 11.10
CA GLN A 65 3.60 -13.85 12.31
C GLN A 65 4.10 -13.18 13.61
N ARG A 66 5.18 -12.40 13.52
CA ARG A 66 5.77 -11.71 14.68
C ARG A 66 5.20 -10.32 14.90
N LEU A 67 4.97 -9.58 13.83
CA LEU A 67 4.50 -8.19 13.91
C LEU A 67 2.97 -8.07 13.91
N GLY A 68 2.28 -8.98 13.25
CA GLY A 68 0.85 -8.86 12.94
C GLY A 68 0.59 -7.98 11.71
N THR A 69 -0.64 -8.06 11.20
CA THR A 69 -1.01 -7.40 9.94
C THR A 69 -1.04 -5.88 10.04
N ARG A 70 -1.60 -5.35 11.13
CA ARG A 70 -1.73 -3.91 11.36
C ARG A 70 -0.38 -3.22 11.55
N ARG A 71 0.45 -3.74 12.46
CA ARG A 71 1.76 -3.13 12.77
C ARG A 71 2.68 -3.19 11.57
N GLN A 72 2.69 -4.31 10.84
CA GLN A 72 3.50 -4.45 9.64
C GLN A 72 3.07 -3.47 8.55
N SER A 73 1.77 -3.29 8.32
CA SER A 73 1.25 -2.27 7.40
C SER A 73 1.62 -0.85 7.85
N MET A 74 1.56 -0.58 9.15
CA MET A 74 1.94 0.70 9.74
C MET A 74 3.42 1.03 9.44
N TYR A 75 4.34 0.11 9.69
CA TYR A 75 5.77 0.33 9.39
C TYR A 75 6.02 0.46 7.89
N GLY A 76 5.35 -0.35 7.07
CA GLY A 76 5.43 -0.23 5.61
C GLY A 76 5.01 1.16 5.13
N PHE A 77 3.86 1.66 5.58
CA PHE A 77 3.40 3.01 5.25
C PHE A 77 4.33 4.12 5.75
N ALA A 78 4.88 3.98 6.97
CA ALA A 78 5.82 4.96 7.52
C ALA A 78 7.07 5.09 6.63
N VAL A 79 7.69 3.97 6.27
CA VAL A 79 8.89 3.97 5.42
C VAL A 79 8.57 4.49 4.02
N VAL A 80 7.45 4.08 3.42
CA VAL A 80 7.02 4.57 2.11
C VAL A 80 6.78 6.09 2.14
N THR A 81 6.15 6.61 3.19
CA THR A 81 5.95 8.05 3.35
C THR A 81 7.28 8.80 3.41
N LEU A 82 8.22 8.34 4.24
CA LEU A 82 9.55 8.95 4.37
C LEU A 82 10.33 8.89 3.05
N ALA A 83 10.27 7.76 2.35
CA ALA A 83 10.95 7.60 1.06
C ALA A 83 10.37 8.54 -0.02
N LEU A 84 9.05 8.73 -0.05
CA LEU A 84 8.40 9.70 -0.96
C LEU A 84 8.79 11.15 -0.64
N LEU A 85 8.81 11.53 0.64
CA LEU A 85 9.29 12.85 1.05
C LEU A 85 10.75 13.07 0.68
N SER A 86 11.60 12.05 0.87
CA SER A 86 13.01 12.09 0.47
C SER A 86 13.17 12.20 -1.06
N LEU A 87 12.33 11.53 -1.84
CA LEU A 87 12.34 11.68 -3.30
C LEU A 87 11.95 13.09 -3.72
N GLY A 88 10.95 13.71 -3.10
CA GLY A 88 10.58 15.09 -3.37
C GLY A 88 11.75 16.06 -3.17
N ALA A 89 12.55 15.84 -2.12
CA ALA A 89 13.70 16.67 -1.78
C ALA A 89 14.97 16.37 -2.59
N LEU A 90 15.23 15.12 -2.95
CA LEU A 90 16.55 14.64 -3.38
C LEU A 90 16.57 14.01 -4.79
N ALA A 91 15.43 13.85 -5.47
CA ALA A 91 15.34 13.09 -6.72
C ALA A 91 16.23 13.63 -7.85
N THR A 92 16.54 14.93 -7.84
CA THR A 92 17.39 15.57 -8.87
C THR A 92 18.88 15.57 -8.52
N THR A 93 19.26 15.19 -7.32
CA THR A 93 20.64 15.29 -6.85
C THR A 93 21.49 14.09 -7.25
N ASN A 94 20.93 12.87 -7.19
CA ASN A 94 21.65 11.66 -7.52
C ASN A 94 20.69 10.58 -8.03
N PRO A 95 20.82 10.13 -9.30
CA PRO A 95 19.95 9.09 -9.89
C PRO A 95 19.98 7.76 -9.14
N TRP A 96 21.14 7.35 -8.61
CA TRP A 96 21.27 6.10 -7.85
C TRP A 96 20.55 6.15 -6.51
N LEU A 97 20.58 7.30 -5.84
CA LEU A 97 19.82 7.53 -4.62
C LEU A 97 18.31 7.44 -4.92
N SER A 98 17.86 8.08 -6.00
CA SER A 98 16.47 8.02 -6.43
C SER A 98 16.02 6.60 -6.76
N LEU A 99 16.86 5.81 -7.43
CA LEU A 99 16.60 4.40 -7.71
C LEU A 99 16.48 3.58 -6.42
N GLY A 100 17.38 3.80 -5.47
CA GLY A 100 17.34 3.16 -4.15
C GLY A 100 16.07 3.51 -3.36
N LEU A 101 15.66 4.78 -3.37
CA LEU A 101 14.42 5.22 -2.71
C LEU A 101 13.17 4.63 -3.39
N LEU A 102 13.10 4.62 -4.72
CA LEU A 102 12.02 3.97 -5.47
C LEU A 102 11.97 2.46 -5.19
N GLY A 103 13.13 1.79 -5.16
CA GLY A 103 13.23 0.38 -4.76
C GLY A 103 12.72 0.14 -3.34
N SER A 104 13.08 1.01 -2.39
CA SER A 104 12.59 0.92 -1.01
C SER A 104 11.08 1.09 -0.90
N ILE A 105 10.48 2.00 -1.69
CA ILE A 105 9.02 2.17 -1.76
C ILE A 105 8.35 0.87 -2.21
N ILE A 106 8.82 0.24 -3.29
CA ILE A 106 8.26 -1.01 -3.80
C ILE A 106 8.46 -2.14 -2.79
N PHE A 107 9.65 -2.24 -2.18
CA PHE A 107 9.96 -3.25 -1.19
C PHE A 107 9.05 -3.16 0.04
N PHE A 108 9.00 -2.01 0.71
CA PHE A 108 8.21 -1.84 1.94
C PHE A 108 6.70 -1.80 1.68
N HIS A 109 6.27 -1.36 0.48
CA HIS A 109 4.90 -1.56 0.05
C HIS A 109 4.55 -3.05 -0.02
N SER A 110 5.38 -3.86 -0.69
CA SER A 110 5.13 -5.30 -0.87
C SER A 110 5.31 -6.08 0.43
N ALA A 111 6.28 -5.70 1.26
CA ALA A 111 6.50 -6.30 2.58
C ALA A 111 5.39 -5.99 3.60
N GLY A 112 4.62 -4.93 3.40
CA GLY A 112 3.62 -4.45 4.34
C GLY A 112 2.23 -4.28 3.70
N PRO A 113 1.77 -3.04 3.49
CA PRO A 113 0.38 -2.75 3.18
C PRO A 113 -0.12 -3.37 1.87
N GLY A 114 0.77 -3.60 0.88
CA GLY A 114 0.41 -4.16 -0.41
C GLY A 114 -0.22 -5.54 -0.33
N GLY A 115 0.39 -6.45 0.42
CA GLY A 115 -0.15 -7.79 0.68
C GLY A 115 -1.20 -7.80 1.78
N LEU A 116 -1.08 -6.93 2.77
CA LEU A 116 -1.85 -7.02 4.01
C LEU A 116 -3.17 -6.23 3.99
N GLY A 117 -3.36 -5.28 3.08
CA GLY A 117 -4.58 -4.49 3.03
C GLY A 117 -5.85 -5.34 2.93
N MET A 118 -5.88 -6.30 1.99
CA MET A 118 -7.00 -7.22 1.87
C MET A 118 -6.99 -8.33 2.93
N THR A 119 -5.82 -8.72 3.46
CA THR A 119 -5.70 -9.69 4.56
C THR A 119 -6.37 -9.15 5.82
N ILE A 120 -6.15 -7.88 6.17
CA ILE A 120 -6.85 -7.21 7.28
C ILE A 120 -8.36 -7.32 7.10
N ALA A 121 -8.89 -7.00 5.92
CA ALA A 121 -10.31 -7.11 5.65
C ALA A 121 -10.81 -8.56 5.79
N THR A 122 -10.08 -9.53 5.23
CA THR A 122 -10.47 -10.95 5.27
C THR A 122 -10.52 -11.51 6.69
N LEU A 123 -9.52 -11.18 7.51
CA LEU A 123 -9.42 -11.68 8.89
C LEU A 123 -10.28 -10.89 9.90
N SER A 124 -10.93 -9.80 9.47
CA SER A 124 -11.71 -8.94 10.36
C SER A 124 -13.16 -9.34 10.52
N TYR A 125 -13.66 -10.28 9.71
CA TYR A 125 -15.06 -10.67 9.72
C TYR A 125 -15.26 -12.16 9.97
N PRO A 126 -16.32 -12.54 10.74
CA PRO A 126 -16.71 -13.94 10.89
C PRO A 126 -17.21 -14.52 9.56
N PRO A 127 -17.18 -15.87 9.38
CA PRO A 127 -17.48 -16.56 8.13
C PRO A 127 -18.79 -16.13 7.48
N ALA A 128 -19.87 -15.94 8.26
CA ALA A 128 -21.20 -15.60 7.74
C ALA A 128 -21.25 -14.29 6.94
N ILE A 129 -20.47 -13.26 7.34
CA ILE A 129 -20.48 -11.94 6.69
C ILE A 129 -19.16 -11.63 5.99
N ARG A 130 -18.16 -12.50 6.06
CA ARG A 130 -16.83 -12.30 5.46
C ARG A 130 -16.86 -11.98 3.97
N PRO A 131 -17.64 -12.69 3.13
CA PRO A 131 -17.70 -12.38 1.69
C PRO A 131 -18.19 -10.95 1.42
N THR A 132 -19.22 -10.51 2.16
CA THR A 132 -19.78 -9.15 2.01
C THR A 132 -18.79 -8.09 2.47
N GLY A 133 -18.17 -8.26 3.63
CA GLY A 133 -17.17 -7.32 4.16
C GLY A 133 -15.93 -7.20 3.28
N VAL A 134 -15.40 -8.33 2.77
CA VAL A 134 -14.26 -8.38 1.86
C VAL A 134 -14.63 -7.77 0.50
N GLY A 135 -15.82 -8.07 -0.03
CA GLY A 135 -16.34 -7.51 -1.28
C GLY A 135 -16.45 -5.99 -1.21
N PHE A 136 -16.99 -5.47 -0.11
CA PHE A 136 -17.08 -4.04 0.16
C PHE A 136 -15.69 -3.38 0.23
N ALA A 137 -14.76 -3.94 1.02
CA ALA A 137 -13.40 -3.42 1.12
C ALA A 137 -12.68 -3.42 -0.23
N ARG A 138 -12.90 -4.45 -1.06
CA ARG A 138 -12.33 -4.55 -2.41
C ARG A 138 -12.91 -3.50 -3.36
N ALA A 139 -14.21 -3.24 -3.28
CA ALA A 139 -14.86 -2.18 -4.06
C ALA A 139 -14.28 -0.80 -3.73
N ILE A 140 -14.15 -0.48 -2.44
CA ILE A 140 -13.54 0.78 -1.99
C ILE A 140 -12.05 0.84 -2.39
N MET A 141 -11.28 -0.24 -2.28
CA MET A 141 -9.88 -0.29 -2.73
C MET A 141 -9.73 0.10 -4.21
N ARG A 142 -10.68 -0.29 -5.08
CA ARG A 142 -10.63 0.06 -6.50
C ARG A 142 -10.70 1.56 -6.75
N THR A 143 -11.40 2.32 -5.91
CA THR A 143 -11.41 3.79 -6.03
C THR A 143 -10.02 4.37 -5.82
N GLY A 144 -9.24 3.85 -4.87
CA GLY A 144 -7.84 4.24 -4.67
C GLY A 144 -6.95 3.89 -5.87
N ALA A 145 -7.12 2.69 -6.43
CA ALA A 145 -6.37 2.29 -7.63
C ALA A 145 -6.66 3.24 -8.81
N ILE A 146 -7.93 3.55 -9.07
CA ILE A 146 -8.35 4.49 -10.12
C ILE A 146 -7.77 5.88 -9.85
N ALA A 147 -7.85 6.37 -8.63
CA ALA A 147 -7.27 7.65 -8.25
C ALA A 147 -5.76 7.70 -8.52
N GLY A 148 -5.02 6.66 -8.15
CA GLY A 148 -3.57 6.56 -8.43
C GLY A 148 -3.25 6.63 -9.92
N LEU A 149 -4.02 5.91 -10.75
CA LEU A 149 -3.83 5.88 -12.20
C LEU A 149 -4.16 7.22 -12.87
N ILE A 150 -5.16 7.95 -12.39
CA ILE A 150 -5.60 9.21 -13.01
C ILE A 150 -4.76 10.38 -12.51
N PHE A 151 -4.62 10.53 -11.20
CA PHE A 151 -3.99 11.72 -10.63
C PHE A 151 -2.48 11.74 -10.76
N TRP A 152 -1.80 10.58 -10.77
CA TRP A 152 -0.34 10.56 -10.82
C TRP A 152 0.24 11.16 -12.09
N PRO A 153 -0.16 10.77 -13.31
CA PRO A 153 0.40 11.39 -14.52
C PRO A 153 0.08 12.88 -14.61
N MET A 154 -1.05 13.34 -14.09
CA MET A 154 -1.40 14.77 -14.03
C MET A 154 -0.48 15.53 -13.08
N LEU A 155 -0.27 15.02 -11.87
CA LEU A 155 0.64 15.61 -10.89
C LEU A 155 2.08 15.58 -11.38
N TRP A 156 2.53 14.46 -11.94
CA TRP A 156 3.87 14.32 -12.50
C TRP A 156 4.11 15.26 -13.70
N GLY A 157 3.12 15.43 -14.55
CA GLY A 157 3.17 16.38 -15.68
C GLY A 157 3.34 17.83 -15.23
N ALA A 158 2.61 18.23 -14.19
CA ALA A 158 2.58 19.60 -13.68
C ALA A 158 3.73 19.92 -12.72
N LEU A 159 4.05 18.99 -11.79
CA LEU A 159 4.90 19.27 -10.62
C LEU A 159 6.24 18.51 -10.65
N LYS A 160 6.41 17.54 -11.57
CA LYS A 160 7.62 16.70 -11.63
C LYS A 160 7.93 16.07 -10.26
N THR A 161 9.14 16.28 -9.75
CA THR A 161 9.59 15.71 -8.47
C THR A 161 8.81 16.20 -7.25
N GLU A 162 8.22 17.39 -7.29
CA GLU A 162 7.37 17.90 -6.21
C GLU A 162 6.07 17.08 -6.05
N ALA A 163 5.64 16.37 -7.10
CA ALA A 163 4.50 15.46 -7.04
C ALA A 163 4.64 14.38 -5.95
N PHE A 164 5.88 14.02 -5.56
CA PHE A 164 6.13 13.07 -4.49
C PHE A 164 5.66 13.55 -3.12
N TYR A 165 5.72 14.86 -2.84
CA TYR A 165 5.20 15.42 -1.59
C TYR A 165 3.69 15.24 -1.49
N TRP A 166 2.96 15.46 -2.58
CA TRP A 166 1.51 15.25 -2.64
C TRP A 166 1.16 13.77 -2.50
N LEU A 167 1.91 12.90 -3.15
CA LEU A 167 1.68 11.47 -3.04
C LEU A 167 1.99 10.92 -1.63
N ALA A 168 2.93 11.51 -0.91
CA ALA A 168 3.29 11.10 0.46
C ALA A 168 2.11 11.23 1.45
N ILE A 169 1.14 12.09 1.16
CA ILE A 169 -0.08 12.22 1.98
C ILE A 169 -0.86 10.89 2.00
N VAL A 170 -0.87 10.15 0.89
CA VAL A 170 -1.65 8.91 0.75
C VAL A 170 -1.18 7.81 1.73
N PRO A 171 0.09 7.35 1.70
CA PRO A 171 0.56 6.38 2.68
C PRO A 171 0.59 6.94 4.10
N PHE A 172 0.77 8.26 4.29
CA PHE A 172 0.65 8.88 5.61
C PHE A 172 -0.75 8.71 6.21
N LEU A 173 -1.81 8.86 5.44
CA LEU A 173 -3.19 8.59 5.90
C LEU A 173 -3.38 7.10 6.25
N GLY A 174 -2.77 6.20 5.49
CA GLY A 174 -2.74 4.77 5.82
C GLY A 174 -2.02 4.49 7.14
N PHE A 175 -0.85 5.10 7.33
CA PHE A 175 -0.10 5.05 8.59
C PHE A 175 -0.93 5.56 9.76
N LEU A 176 -1.49 6.75 9.64
CA LEU A 176 -2.30 7.39 10.68
C LEU A 176 -3.50 6.52 11.08
N THR A 177 -4.16 5.90 10.10
CA THR A 177 -5.28 4.99 10.35
C THR A 177 -4.83 3.76 11.15
N CYS A 178 -3.67 3.18 10.83
CA CYS A 178 -3.10 2.07 11.60
C CYS A 178 -2.70 2.46 13.02
N VAL A 179 -2.31 3.71 13.26
CA VAL A 179 -2.02 4.23 14.60
C VAL A 179 -3.30 4.42 15.40
N LEU A 180 -4.31 5.08 14.82
CA LEU A 180 -5.55 5.44 15.50
C LEU A 180 -6.46 4.24 15.79
N ILE A 181 -6.48 3.24 14.91
CA ILE A 181 -7.33 2.06 15.05
C ILE A 181 -6.49 0.89 15.55
N ASN A 182 -6.56 0.65 16.86
CA ASN A 182 -5.85 -0.46 17.51
C ASN A 182 -6.63 -1.77 17.40
N TRP A 183 -6.74 -2.31 16.17
CA TRP A 183 -7.31 -3.62 15.88
C TRP A 183 -6.27 -4.48 15.14
N GLU A 184 -5.91 -5.62 15.74
CA GLU A 184 -5.04 -6.62 15.08
C GLU A 184 -5.87 -7.87 14.76
N PRO A 185 -6.16 -8.12 13.47
CA PRO A 185 -6.97 -9.24 13.07
C PRO A 185 -6.23 -10.60 13.15
N LEU A 186 -4.90 -10.58 13.06
CA LEU A 186 -4.12 -11.81 13.15
C LEU A 186 -4.17 -12.37 14.57
N GLY A 187 -4.71 -13.59 14.72
CA GLY A 187 -4.93 -14.24 16.00
C GLY A 187 -6.21 -13.82 16.72
N ALA A 188 -7.03 -12.93 16.16
CA ALA A 188 -8.34 -12.62 16.70
C ALA A 188 -9.33 -13.78 16.43
N ASN A 189 -10.06 -14.18 17.46
CA ASN A 189 -11.05 -15.27 17.34
C ASN A 189 -12.39 -14.73 16.82
N VAL A 190 -12.40 -14.30 15.54
CA VAL A 190 -13.62 -13.76 14.90
C VAL A 190 -14.64 -14.85 14.56
N ASP A 191 -14.21 -16.11 14.51
CA ASP A 191 -15.11 -17.24 14.22
C ASP A 191 -16.03 -17.54 15.41
N ALA A 192 -15.64 -17.21 16.64
CA ALA A 192 -16.52 -17.28 17.81
C ALA A 192 -17.71 -16.30 17.73
N GLU A 193 -17.59 -15.22 16.97
CA GLU A 193 -18.65 -14.25 16.74
C GLU A 193 -19.70 -14.73 15.73
N ASP A 194 -19.44 -15.83 15.02
CA ASP A 194 -20.29 -16.29 13.91
C ASP A 194 -21.68 -16.72 14.38
N ALA A 195 -21.78 -17.38 15.53
CA ALA A 195 -23.05 -17.81 16.12
C ALA A 195 -23.97 -16.61 16.45
N GLU A 196 -23.41 -15.51 16.97
CA GLU A 196 -24.14 -14.29 17.29
C GLU A 196 -24.65 -13.63 16.01
N VAL A 197 -23.77 -13.50 15.00
CA VAL A 197 -24.10 -12.91 13.70
C VAL A 197 -25.19 -13.72 12.99
N LEU A 198 -25.10 -15.05 13.00
CA LEU A 198 -26.12 -15.92 12.41
C LEU A 198 -27.48 -15.79 13.13
N ALA A 199 -27.47 -15.59 14.43
CA ALA A 199 -28.70 -15.36 15.21
C ALA A 199 -29.35 -14.01 14.86
N GLU A 200 -28.56 -12.97 14.62
CA GLU A 200 -29.03 -11.65 14.20
C GLU A 200 -29.59 -11.65 12.76
N LEU A 201 -28.94 -12.37 11.84
CA LEU A 201 -29.38 -12.46 10.43
C LEU A 201 -30.69 -13.25 10.24
N LYS A 202 -31.10 -14.04 11.25
CA LYS A 202 -32.36 -14.80 11.24
C LYS A 202 -33.54 -14.03 11.78
N LYS A 203 -33.33 -12.85 12.35
CA LYS A 203 -34.38 -11.93 12.84
C LYS A 203 -34.85 -10.98 11.74
#